data_0760e0d32e151e1f2be212e5ba568e72
#
_entry.id   0760e0d32e151e1f2be212e5ba568e72
#
_cell.length_a   1.000
_cell.length_b   1.000
_cell.length_c   1.000
_cell.angle_alpha   90.00
_cell.angle_beta   90.00
_cell.angle_gamma   90.00
#
_symmetry.space_group_name_H-M   'P 1'
#
loop_
_entity.id
_entity.type
_entity.pdbx_description
1 polymer ?
#
loop_
_entity_poly.entity_id
_entity_poly.type
_entity_poly.pdbx_seq_one_letter_code
_entity_poly.pdbx_strand_id
1 'polypeptide(L)'
;MSTTEEVNEFMKSNMKFVPRMYQVINQVAPDAGMAFANFYQSVFADGALPKKIKELMFVAIGVAYVSPRCLIHVVPAIESGATDGEIFEAVNVGVIGAGFVPGGPGIPYAFEYALKVLDVTAKYRKGEKWEYLEPTKFNHGVY
;
A
#
# COMPACT_ATOMS: atom_id res chain seq x y z
N MET A 1 -1.74 25.18 -9.56
CA MET A 1 -2.44 24.59 -8.40
C MET A 1 -3.19 23.36 -8.88
N SER A 2 -2.95 22.23 -8.22
CA SER A 2 -3.60 20.96 -8.58
C SER A 2 -5.04 20.95 -8.09
N THR A 3 -5.91 20.27 -8.82
CA THR A 3 -7.27 19.97 -8.35
C THR A 3 -7.33 18.61 -7.66
N THR A 4 -8.37 18.37 -6.88
CA THR A 4 -8.62 17.06 -6.24
C THR A 4 -8.70 15.95 -7.28
N GLU A 5 -9.39 16.20 -8.40
CA GLU A 5 -9.55 15.25 -9.48
C GLU A 5 -8.23 14.87 -10.14
N GLU A 6 -7.41 15.87 -10.46
CA GLU A 6 -6.08 15.64 -11.05
C GLU A 6 -5.20 14.78 -10.16
N VAL A 7 -5.15 15.07 -8.86
CA VAL A 7 -4.35 14.28 -7.92
C VAL A 7 -4.90 12.86 -7.78
N ASN A 8 -6.22 12.70 -7.68
CA ASN A 8 -6.84 11.38 -7.58
C ASN A 8 -6.57 10.53 -8.83
N GLU A 9 -6.68 11.10 -10.02
CA GLU A 9 -6.38 10.38 -11.26
C GLU A 9 -4.88 10.02 -11.37
N PHE A 10 -4.00 10.92 -10.97
CA PHE A 10 -2.57 10.63 -10.91
C PHE A 10 -2.26 9.47 -9.93
N MET A 11 -2.85 9.48 -8.73
CA MET A 11 -2.69 8.38 -7.78
C MET A 11 -3.24 7.07 -8.32
N LYS A 12 -4.44 7.07 -8.91
CA LYS A 12 -5.03 5.86 -9.51
C LYS A 12 -4.17 5.29 -10.63
N SER A 13 -3.57 6.13 -11.45
CA SER A 13 -2.69 5.65 -12.53
C SER A 13 -1.43 4.96 -12.00
N ASN A 14 -0.90 5.41 -10.87
CA ASN A 14 0.35 4.91 -10.30
C ASN A 14 0.17 3.83 -9.23
N MET A 15 -0.87 3.96 -8.39
CA MET A 15 -1.13 3.08 -7.25
C MET A 15 -2.35 2.17 -7.46
N LYS A 16 -3.15 2.40 -8.51
CA LYS A 16 -4.42 1.74 -8.86
C LYS A 16 -5.60 2.12 -7.95
N PHE A 17 -5.38 2.90 -6.92
CA PHE A 17 -6.42 3.44 -6.03
C PHE A 17 -5.89 4.69 -5.32
N VAL A 18 -6.78 5.40 -4.62
CA VAL A 18 -6.41 6.50 -3.73
C VAL A 18 -6.45 5.99 -2.29
N PRO A 19 -5.31 5.91 -1.57
CA PRO A 19 -5.31 5.49 -0.18
C PRO A 19 -6.19 6.39 0.70
N ARG A 20 -6.83 5.79 1.70
CA ARG A 20 -7.86 6.46 2.55
C ARG A 20 -7.46 7.85 3.05
N MET A 21 -6.26 7.96 3.61
CA MET A 21 -5.79 9.25 4.13
C MET A 21 -5.66 10.29 3.02
N TYR A 22 -5.24 9.87 1.83
CA TYR A 22 -5.09 10.78 0.69
C TYR A 22 -6.41 11.20 0.06
N GLN A 23 -7.49 10.45 0.28
CA GLN A 23 -8.83 10.92 -0.09
C GLN A 23 -9.18 12.23 0.63
N VAL A 24 -8.76 12.35 1.90
CA VAL A 24 -8.95 13.60 2.68
C VAL A 24 -7.93 14.65 2.27
N ILE A 25 -6.65 14.30 2.22
CA ILE A 25 -5.58 15.25 1.88
C ILE A 25 -5.82 15.89 0.53
N ASN A 26 -6.22 15.12 -0.48
CA ASN A 26 -6.44 15.62 -1.83
C ASN A 26 -7.63 16.58 -1.91
N GLN A 27 -8.61 16.44 -1.02
CA GLN A 27 -9.73 17.39 -0.94
C GLN A 27 -9.35 18.70 -0.25
N VAL A 28 -8.54 18.64 0.80
CA VAL A 28 -8.20 19.79 1.64
C VAL A 28 -6.98 20.53 1.10
N ALA A 29 -5.99 19.79 0.63
CA ALA A 29 -4.70 20.30 0.18
C ALA A 29 -4.18 19.54 -1.05
N PRO A 30 -4.81 19.70 -2.22
CA PRO A 30 -4.48 18.91 -3.41
C PRO A 30 -3.02 19.07 -3.87
N ASP A 31 -2.40 20.23 -3.70
CA ASP A 31 -0.99 20.42 -4.02
C ASP A 31 -0.06 19.57 -3.13
N ALA A 32 -0.40 19.41 -1.84
CA ALA A 32 0.32 18.51 -0.95
C ALA A 32 0.13 17.04 -1.35
N GLY A 33 -1.08 16.67 -1.73
CA GLY A 33 -1.38 15.35 -2.28
C GLY A 33 -0.58 15.05 -3.54
N MET A 34 -0.49 16.00 -4.47
CA MET A 34 0.29 15.88 -5.70
C MET A 34 1.79 15.78 -5.42
N ALA A 35 2.32 16.57 -4.50
CA ALA A 35 3.72 16.51 -4.11
C ALA A 35 4.09 15.13 -3.56
N PHE A 36 3.24 14.56 -2.70
CA PHE A 36 3.43 13.19 -2.20
C PHE A 36 3.33 12.15 -3.32
N ALA A 37 2.33 12.25 -4.19
CA ALA A 37 2.13 11.32 -5.29
C ALA A 37 3.34 11.31 -6.25
N ASN A 38 3.90 12.48 -6.54
CA ASN A 38 5.12 12.61 -7.33
C ASN A 38 6.34 11.98 -6.63
N PHE A 39 6.49 12.20 -5.33
CA PHE A 39 7.56 11.58 -4.56
C PHE A 39 7.43 10.06 -4.55
N TYR A 40 6.24 9.54 -4.27
CA TYR A 40 5.96 8.11 -4.34
C TYR A 40 6.34 7.53 -5.71
N GLN A 41 5.86 8.15 -6.78
CA GLN A 41 6.15 7.72 -8.14
C GLN A 41 7.65 7.71 -8.44
N SER A 42 8.39 8.72 -7.99
CA SER A 42 9.83 8.80 -8.21
C SER A 42 10.61 7.69 -7.50
N VAL A 43 10.15 7.30 -6.31
CA VAL A 43 10.77 6.21 -5.53
C VAL A 43 10.42 4.84 -6.11
N PHE A 44 9.14 4.62 -6.44
CA PHE A 44 8.64 3.30 -6.85
C PHE A 44 8.71 3.03 -8.35
N ALA A 45 9.05 4.01 -9.19
CA ALA A 45 9.28 3.77 -10.62
C ALA A 45 10.43 2.77 -10.84
N ASP A 46 10.40 2.10 -12.00
CA ASP A 46 11.49 1.21 -12.40
C ASP A 46 12.82 1.94 -12.40
N GLY A 47 13.83 1.28 -11.85
CA GLY A 47 15.20 1.78 -11.78
C GLY A 47 16.14 0.59 -11.70
N ALA A 48 17.20 0.67 -10.87
CA ALA A 48 18.07 -0.48 -10.61
C ALA A 48 17.29 -1.66 -10.04
N LEU A 49 16.22 -1.38 -9.27
CA LEU A 49 15.23 -2.37 -8.86
C LEU A 49 13.93 -2.12 -9.63
N PRO A 50 13.30 -3.16 -10.19
CA PRO A 50 11.96 -3.04 -10.78
C PRO A 50 10.93 -2.59 -9.74
N LYS A 51 9.89 -1.89 -10.18
CA LYS A 51 8.76 -1.46 -9.34
C LYS A 51 8.19 -2.64 -8.54
N LYS A 52 7.98 -3.79 -9.19
CA LYS A 52 7.49 -5.02 -8.53
C LYS A 52 8.28 -5.35 -7.26
N ILE A 53 9.60 -5.32 -7.34
CA ILE A 53 10.47 -5.66 -6.20
C ILE A 53 10.33 -4.61 -5.10
N LYS A 54 10.30 -3.34 -5.43
CA LYS A 54 10.12 -2.26 -4.45
C LYS A 54 8.78 -2.37 -3.70
N GLU A 55 7.71 -2.71 -4.41
CA GLU A 55 6.40 -2.94 -3.80
C GLU A 55 6.41 -4.15 -2.86
N LEU A 56 7.03 -5.27 -3.28
CA LEU A 56 7.18 -6.47 -2.44
C LEU A 56 8.04 -6.20 -1.21
N MET A 57 9.11 -5.43 -1.34
CA MET A 57 9.93 -5.00 -0.20
C MET A 57 9.07 -4.22 0.80
N PHE A 58 8.21 -3.33 0.32
CA PHE A 58 7.35 -2.53 1.19
C PHE A 58 6.25 -3.37 1.86
N VAL A 59 5.72 -4.37 1.16
CA VAL A 59 4.81 -5.37 1.77
C VAL A 59 5.52 -6.09 2.92
N ALA A 60 6.74 -6.58 2.70
CA ALA A 60 7.53 -7.27 3.72
C ALA A 60 7.83 -6.35 4.93
N ILE A 61 8.24 -5.11 4.69
CA ILE A 61 8.48 -4.11 5.74
C ILE A 61 7.21 -3.86 6.54
N GLY A 62 6.07 -3.68 5.87
CA GLY A 62 4.79 -3.46 6.52
C GLY A 62 4.38 -4.63 7.42
N VAL A 63 4.60 -5.86 6.98
CA VAL A 63 4.36 -7.07 7.80
C VAL A 63 5.30 -7.09 9.01
N ALA A 64 6.60 -6.82 8.80
CA ALA A 64 7.58 -6.81 9.88
C ALA A 64 7.25 -5.80 10.99
N TYR A 65 6.76 -4.62 10.62
CA TYR A 65 6.35 -3.58 11.55
C TYR A 65 4.88 -3.68 12.00
N VAL A 66 4.18 -4.75 11.63
CA VAL A 66 2.73 -4.94 11.86
C VAL A 66 1.92 -3.71 11.49
N SER A 67 2.24 -3.15 10.34
CA SER A 67 1.61 -1.94 9.83
C SER A 67 0.55 -2.27 8.79
N PRO A 68 -0.67 -1.74 8.91
CA PRO A 68 -1.70 -1.91 7.88
C PRO A 68 -1.30 -1.32 6.52
N ARG A 69 -0.22 -0.57 6.45
CA ARG A 69 0.32 -0.04 5.20
C ARG A 69 0.86 -1.12 4.26
N CYS A 70 1.18 -2.31 4.75
CA CYS A 70 1.50 -3.43 3.88
C CYS A 70 0.36 -3.72 2.89
N LEU A 71 -0.89 -3.50 3.28
CA LEU A 71 -2.07 -3.73 2.44
C LEU A 71 -2.14 -2.75 1.26
N ILE A 72 -1.60 -1.54 1.40
CA ILE A 72 -1.59 -0.52 0.34
C ILE A 72 -0.70 -0.92 -0.82
N HIS A 73 0.38 -1.65 -0.54
CA HIS A 73 1.38 -2.03 -1.53
C HIS A 73 1.10 -3.36 -2.23
N VAL A 74 0.10 -4.13 -1.77
CA VAL A 74 -0.28 -5.42 -2.37
C VAL A 74 -0.79 -5.24 -3.80
N VAL A 75 -1.72 -4.33 -4.01
CA VAL A 75 -2.32 -4.10 -5.34
C VAL A 75 -1.27 -3.56 -6.33
N PRO A 76 -0.48 -2.54 -6.01
CA PRO A 76 0.60 -2.13 -6.90
C PRO A 76 1.62 -3.23 -7.20
N ALA A 77 1.90 -4.13 -6.26
CA ALA A 77 2.77 -5.28 -6.50
C ALA A 77 2.14 -6.23 -7.55
N ILE A 78 0.86 -6.59 -7.38
CA ILE A 78 0.13 -7.45 -8.32
C ILE A 78 0.09 -6.81 -9.72
N GLU A 79 -0.26 -5.53 -9.81
CA GLU A 79 -0.33 -4.79 -11.08
C GLU A 79 1.05 -4.62 -11.74
N SER A 80 2.12 -4.73 -10.97
CA SER A 80 3.50 -4.75 -11.47
C SER A 80 3.99 -6.15 -11.80
N GLY A 81 3.10 -7.16 -11.79
CA GLY A 81 3.38 -8.54 -12.21
C GLY A 81 3.83 -9.47 -11.09
N ALA A 82 3.60 -9.14 -9.82
CA ALA A 82 3.88 -10.05 -8.71
C ALA A 82 2.94 -11.26 -8.76
N THR A 83 3.52 -12.44 -8.65
CA THR A 83 2.78 -13.70 -8.50
C THR A 83 2.37 -13.92 -7.05
N ASP A 84 1.39 -14.81 -6.83
CA ASP A 84 0.98 -15.18 -5.47
C ASP A 84 2.14 -15.81 -4.68
N GLY A 85 3.00 -16.57 -5.37
CA GLY A 85 4.21 -17.13 -4.77
C GLY A 85 5.19 -16.05 -4.29
N GLU A 86 5.45 -15.04 -5.12
CA GLU A 86 6.32 -13.92 -4.76
C GLU A 86 5.76 -13.11 -3.57
N ILE A 87 4.45 -12.90 -3.54
CA ILE A 87 3.79 -12.22 -2.40
C ILE A 87 3.90 -13.08 -1.15
N PHE A 88 3.66 -14.39 -1.26
CA PHE A 88 3.80 -15.33 -0.15
C PHE A 88 5.22 -15.34 0.43
N GLU A 89 6.23 -15.39 -0.43
CA GLU A 89 7.63 -15.31 0.02
C GLU A 89 7.95 -13.98 0.69
N ALA A 90 7.49 -12.86 0.11
CA ALA A 90 7.71 -11.53 0.70
C ALA A 90 7.10 -11.40 2.11
N VAL A 91 5.87 -11.88 2.33
CA VAL A 91 5.26 -11.85 3.67
C VAL A 91 6.00 -12.74 4.66
N ASN A 92 6.51 -13.89 4.22
CA ASN A 92 7.32 -14.76 5.09
C ASN A 92 8.64 -14.11 5.51
N VAL A 93 9.30 -13.41 4.61
CA VAL A 93 10.49 -12.60 4.96
C VAL A 93 10.10 -11.51 5.97
N GLY A 94 8.96 -10.86 5.78
CA GLY A 94 8.44 -9.87 6.72
C GLY A 94 8.14 -10.44 8.10
N VAL A 95 7.57 -11.64 8.17
CA VAL A 95 7.31 -12.34 9.45
C VAL A 95 8.62 -12.62 10.20
N ILE A 96 9.64 -13.12 9.52
CA ILE A 96 10.97 -13.31 10.13
C ILE A 96 11.55 -11.98 10.59
N GLY A 97 11.46 -10.94 9.74
CA GLY A 97 11.93 -9.58 10.04
C GLY A 97 11.31 -8.99 11.30
N ALA A 98 10.05 -9.33 11.61
CA ALA A 98 9.38 -8.86 12.83
C ALA A 98 10.09 -9.23 14.14
N GLY A 99 10.82 -10.32 14.14
CA GLY A 99 11.64 -10.74 15.30
C GLY A 99 12.83 -9.82 15.56
N PHE A 100 13.22 -8.98 14.61
CA PHE A 100 14.36 -8.06 14.70
C PHE A 100 13.95 -6.61 14.93
N VAL A 101 12.66 -6.30 14.98
CA VAL A 101 12.17 -4.93 15.23
C VAL A 101 12.28 -4.60 16.72
N PRO A 102 13.17 -3.66 17.12
CA PRO A 102 13.33 -3.30 18.54
C PRO A 102 12.01 -2.74 19.10
N GLY A 103 11.57 -3.31 20.24
CA GLY A 103 10.31 -2.91 20.89
C GLY A 103 9.04 -3.23 20.08
N GLY A 104 9.17 -3.99 18.99
CA GLY A 104 8.05 -4.41 18.18
C GLY A 104 7.22 -5.54 18.81
N PRO A 105 6.00 -5.78 18.32
CA PRO A 105 5.09 -6.79 18.87
C PRO A 105 5.52 -8.24 18.56
N GLY A 106 6.46 -8.43 17.63
CA GLY A 106 7.07 -9.73 17.35
C GLY A 106 6.34 -10.58 16.32
N ILE A 107 6.87 -11.77 16.07
CA ILE A 107 6.44 -12.69 15.03
C ILE A 107 4.94 -13.08 15.12
N PRO A 108 4.35 -13.38 16.30
CA PRO A 108 2.95 -13.76 16.35
C PRO A 108 1.99 -12.72 15.78
N TYR A 109 2.24 -11.43 15.99
CA TYR A 109 1.44 -10.36 15.42
C TYR A 109 1.70 -10.15 13.92
N ALA A 110 2.93 -10.40 13.48
CA ALA A 110 3.26 -10.34 12.06
C ALA A 110 2.50 -11.40 11.23
N PHE A 111 2.21 -12.56 11.79
CA PHE A 111 1.38 -13.58 11.14
C PHE A 111 -0.02 -13.04 10.80
N GLU A 112 -0.63 -12.26 11.67
CA GLU A 112 -1.95 -11.66 11.40
C GLU A 112 -1.91 -10.73 10.20
N TYR A 113 -0.87 -9.94 10.06
CA TYR A 113 -0.68 -9.05 8.91
C TYR A 113 -0.33 -9.80 7.64
N ALA A 114 0.46 -10.87 7.73
CA ALA A 114 0.72 -11.76 6.61
C ALA A 114 -0.59 -12.36 6.08
N LEU A 115 -1.47 -12.85 6.96
CA LEU A 115 -2.79 -13.36 6.58
C LEU A 115 -3.65 -12.30 5.90
N LYS A 116 -3.64 -11.06 6.41
CA LYS A 116 -4.35 -9.93 5.78
C LYS A 116 -3.84 -9.63 4.37
N VAL A 117 -2.53 -9.65 4.17
CA VAL A 117 -1.93 -9.48 2.84
C VAL A 117 -2.41 -10.56 1.87
N LEU A 118 -2.41 -11.82 2.30
CA LEU A 118 -2.86 -12.94 1.48
C LEU A 118 -4.36 -12.86 1.18
N ASP A 119 -5.17 -12.41 2.14
CA ASP A 119 -6.61 -12.18 1.95
C ASP A 119 -6.87 -11.07 0.92
N VAL A 120 -6.19 -9.93 1.04
CA VAL A 120 -6.28 -8.84 0.05
C VAL A 120 -5.85 -9.33 -1.34
N THR A 121 -4.78 -10.11 -1.43
CA THR A 121 -4.31 -10.70 -2.69
C THR A 121 -5.41 -11.54 -3.33
N ALA A 122 -6.02 -12.45 -2.57
CA ALA A 122 -7.08 -13.33 -3.07
C ALA A 122 -8.31 -12.54 -3.50
N LYS A 123 -8.75 -11.56 -2.70
CA LYS A 123 -9.89 -10.69 -3.02
C LYS A 123 -9.65 -9.86 -4.27
N TYR A 124 -8.50 -9.23 -4.36
CA TYR A 124 -8.17 -8.40 -5.52
C TYR A 124 -8.16 -9.21 -6.82
N ARG A 125 -7.56 -10.41 -6.81
CA ARG A 125 -7.54 -11.28 -8.00
C ARG A 125 -8.91 -11.75 -8.44
N LYS A 126 -9.88 -11.84 -7.52
CA LYS A 126 -11.28 -12.19 -7.81
C LYS A 126 -12.13 -10.97 -8.18
N GLY A 127 -11.60 -9.76 -8.15
CA GLY A 127 -12.36 -8.53 -8.35
C GLY A 127 -13.31 -8.19 -7.19
N GLU A 128 -13.07 -8.78 -6.01
CA GLU A 128 -13.85 -8.52 -4.80
C GLU A 128 -13.39 -7.23 -4.10
N LYS A 129 -14.25 -6.69 -3.26
CA LYS A 129 -13.89 -5.54 -2.42
C LYS A 129 -12.86 -5.94 -1.38
N TRP A 130 -11.91 -5.05 -1.15
CA TRP A 130 -10.87 -5.21 -0.14
C TRP A 130 -10.73 -3.93 0.70
N GLU A 131 -10.03 -4.01 1.83
CA GLU A 131 -10.10 -3.06 2.94
C GLU A 131 -9.92 -1.58 2.57
N TYR A 132 -9.05 -1.25 1.63
CA TYR A 132 -8.73 0.14 1.26
C TYR A 132 -9.47 0.66 0.03
N LEU A 133 -10.35 -0.13 -0.59
CA LEU A 133 -11.22 0.34 -1.67
C LEU A 133 -12.41 1.15 -1.19
N GLU A 134 -12.87 0.89 0.04
CA GLU A 134 -14.03 1.62 0.57
C GLU A 134 -13.67 3.08 0.84
N PRO A 135 -14.54 4.02 0.50
CA PRO A 135 -14.35 5.41 0.86
C PRO A 135 -14.18 5.57 2.37
N THR A 136 -13.38 6.54 2.76
CA THR A 136 -13.32 6.87 4.18
C THR A 136 -14.67 7.34 4.70
N LYS A 137 -15.02 6.89 5.89
CA LYS A 137 -16.24 7.32 6.59
C LYS A 137 -16.08 8.66 7.30
N PHE A 138 -14.89 9.23 7.22
CA PHE A 138 -14.63 10.52 7.83
C PHE A 138 -15.47 11.62 7.15
N ASN A 139 -16.13 12.42 7.98
CA ASN A 139 -16.95 13.52 7.45
C ASN A 139 -16.06 14.71 7.06
N HIS A 140 -15.94 14.93 5.77
CA HIS A 140 -15.10 15.99 5.23
C HIS A 140 -15.71 17.39 5.29
N GLY A 141 -16.98 17.52 5.66
CA GLY A 141 -17.68 18.81 5.75
C GLY A 141 -17.22 19.69 6.89
N VAL A 142 -16.20 19.29 7.63
CA VAL A 142 -15.63 20.02 8.79
C VAL A 142 -14.39 20.83 8.40
N TYR A 143 -13.89 20.71 7.18
CA TYR A 143 -12.67 21.37 6.70
C TYR A 143 -12.96 22.51 5.75
#